data_1a38d86de830d0f1df6694ac753f2e7b
#
_entry.id   1a38d86de830d0f1df6694ac753f2e7b
#
_cell.length_a   1.000
_cell.length_b   1.000
_cell.length_c   1.000
_cell.angle_alpha   90.00
_cell.angle_beta   90.00
_cell.angle_gamma   90.00
#
_symmetry.space_group_name_H-M   'P 1'
#
loop_
_entity.id
_entity.type
_entity.pdbx_description
1 polymer ?
#
loop_
_entity_poly.entity_id
_entity_poly.type
_entity_poly.pdbx_seq_one_letter_code
_entity_poly.pdbx_strand_id
1 'polypeptide(L)'
;MLEKNNFFKNYFNNSFTYNKNLKKTKKIFKSFLIDLKSNEIPLLKSFEKDYEFDFSNVTVKKYSKYKNIVVIGMGGSILGTKSIFSFLKKRIKKKVFFFDNLDQNLYLKYKRIKNTSNSCFIVVSKSGNTLETITNFNKIRLKNLLKNKLVVITELKDSDLMEIASKYNAEIIEHKEFISGRYSVLSESSMFPAALMGLNLYKFKNLKMHIKDKNFVSSLIQNVSCIYTLNAQGINNSVIFNYDSSLKDLGYWYQQLLAESLGKKGKGINPTLSFGPKDHHSLLQLYLEGPKDKFFTFFNFSAKGSKENKKIESIIQAQCRAVKNIFNSKKIPFRQITFGKKSENELGKIFTFFVLETILLSRLMNINPFDQPAVEEVKIETKKFLS
;
A
#
# COMPACT_ATOMS: atom_id res chain seq x y z
N MET A 1 -3.11 -17.84 -6.48
CA MET A 1 -3.42 -16.45 -6.87
C MET A 1 -2.58 -15.96 -8.04
N LEU A 2 -1.29 -15.75 -7.88
CA LEU A 2 -0.42 -15.22 -8.96
C LEU A 2 -0.27 -16.17 -10.15
N GLU A 3 -0.42 -17.47 -9.95
CA GLU A 3 -0.33 -18.51 -11.00
C GLU A 3 -1.41 -18.44 -12.08
N LYS A 4 -2.59 -17.90 -11.73
CA LYS A 4 -3.71 -17.73 -12.67
C LYS A 4 -3.75 -16.35 -13.31
N ASN A 5 -2.77 -15.50 -13.01
CA ASN A 5 -2.74 -14.14 -13.54
C ASN A 5 -2.11 -14.09 -14.92
N ASN A 6 -2.77 -13.40 -15.82
CA ASN A 6 -2.21 -13.06 -17.13
C ASN A 6 -1.34 -11.82 -16.98
N PHE A 7 0.00 -12.00 -17.12
CA PHE A 7 0.94 -10.89 -17.12
C PHE A 7 1.23 -10.49 -18.57
N PHE A 8 0.49 -9.53 -19.09
CA PHE A 8 0.73 -8.94 -20.42
C PHE A 8 0.87 -9.96 -21.56
N LYS A 9 0.26 -11.14 -21.46
CA LYS A 9 0.33 -12.20 -22.46
C LYS A 9 -0.20 -11.77 -23.82
N ASN A 10 -1.12 -10.81 -23.84
CA ASN A 10 -1.69 -10.25 -25.04
C ASN A 10 -0.75 -9.30 -25.81
N TYR A 11 0.40 -8.89 -25.21
CA TYR A 11 1.25 -7.86 -25.76
C TYR A 11 2.65 -8.35 -26.15
N PHE A 12 3.26 -9.26 -25.40
CA PHE A 12 4.67 -9.65 -25.57
C PHE A 12 4.88 -11.00 -26.29
N ASN A 13 3.98 -11.43 -27.15
CA ASN A 13 4.19 -12.64 -27.92
C ASN A 13 5.43 -12.49 -28.84
N ASN A 14 6.51 -13.27 -28.53
CA ASN A 14 7.75 -13.34 -29.30
C ASN A 14 8.59 -12.04 -29.40
N SER A 15 8.48 -11.12 -28.43
CA SER A 15 9.28 -9.89 -28.40
C SER A 15 10.74 -10.15 -28.02
N PHE A 16 11.68 -9.84 -28.92
CA PHE A 16 13.14 -9.91 -28.66
C PHE A 16 13.54 -9.04 -27.45
N THR A 17 13.05 -7.80 -27.39
CA THR A 17 13.33 -6.85 -26.30
C THR A 17 12.85 -7.38 -24.96
N TYR A 18 11.66 -7.95 -24.90
CA TYR A 18 11.15 -8.59 -23.70
C TYR A 18 12.05 -9.74 -23.22
N ASN A 19 12.48 -10.63 -24.15
CA ASN A 19 13.34 -11.76 -23.83
C ASN A 19 14.72 -11.31 -23.31
N LYS A 20 15.30 -10.23 -23.88
CA LYS A 20 16.51 -9.58 -23.37
C LYS A 20 16.32 -9.05 -21.95
N ASN A 21 15.23 -8.34 -21.71
CA ASN A 21 14.90 -7.79 -20.39
C ASN A 21 14.59 -8.88 -19.37
N LEU A 22 13.96 -9.98 -19.78
CA LEU A 22 13.72 -11.14 -18.92
C LEU A 22 15.04 -11.76 -18.43
N LYS A 23 16.05 -11.91 -19.30
CA LYS A 23 17.38 -12.38 -18.91
C LYS A 23 18.05 -11.40 -17.93
N LYS A 24 17.93 -10.08 -18.18
CA LYS A 24 18.46 -9.03 -17.29
C LYS A 24 17.78 -9.07 -15.91
N THR A 25 16.46 -9.18 -15.87
CA THR A 25 15.70 -9.27 -14.61
C THR A 25 16.08 -10.50 -13.78
N LYS A 26 16.29 -11.66 -14.44
CA LYS A 26 16.77 -12.87 -13.76
C LYS A 26 18.14 -12.65 -13.09
N LYS A 27 19.07 -11.93 -13.74
CA LYS A 27 20.39 -11.59 -13.15
C LYS A 27 20.22 -10.66 -11.95
N ILE A 28 19.40 -9.61 -12.07
CA ILE A 28 19.10 -8.67 -10.98
C ILE A 28 18.42 -9.39 -9.80
N PHE A 29 17.50 -10.31 -10.06
CA PHE A 29 16.88 -11.10 -8.99
C PHE A 29 17.91 -11.98 -8.25
N LYS A 30 18.88 -12.57 -8.95
CA LYS A 30 19.97 -13.31 -8.29
C LYS A 30 20.84 -12.42 -7.39
N SER A 31 21.22 -11.22 -7.86
CA SER A 31 21.91 -10.22 -7.04
C SER A 31 21.07 -9.79 -5.83
N PHE A 32 19.78 -9.52 -6.04
CA PHE A 32 18.85 -9.19 -4.97
C PHE A 32 18.80 -10.27 -3.87
N LEU A 33 18.85 -11.56 -4.23
CA LEU A 33 18.89 -12.63 -3.25
C LEU A 33 20.19 -12.68 -2.42
N ILE A 34 21.31 -12.22 -3.00
CA ILE A 34 22.58 -12.07 -2.28
C ILE A 34 22.44 -10.95 -1.25
N ASP A 35 21.99 -9.77 -1.67
CA ASP A 35 21.80 -8.61 -0.82
C ASP A 35 20.77 -8.85 0.30
N LEU A 36 19.75 -9.66 0.02
CA LEU A 36 18.80 -10.09 1.04
C LEU A 36 19.45 -10.99 2.12
N LYS A 37 20.36 -11.88 1.72
CA LYS A 37 21.10 -12.74 2.65
C LYS A 37 22.12 -11.97 3.49
N SER A 38 22.80 -10.98 2.89
CA SER A 38 23.76 -10.11 3.58
C SER A 38 23.11 -8.98 4.37
N ASN A 39 21.75 -8.91 4.37
CA ASN A 39 20.98 -7.88 5.07
C ASN A 39 21.20 -6.45 4.56
N GLU A 40 21.58 -6.28 3.30
CA GLU A 40 21.73 -4.96 2.64
C GLU A 40 20.39 -4.23 2.42
N ILE A 41 19.26 -4.93 2.63
CA ILE A 41 17.91 -4.36 2.50
C ILE A 41 17.15 -4.60 3.82
N PRO A 42 17.54 -3.93 4.92
CA PRO A 42 17.06 -4.25 6.26
C PRO A 42 15.54 -4.07 6.43
N LEU A 43 14.90 -3.19 5.65
CA LEU A 43 13.45 -3.02 5.68
C LEU A 43 12.67 -4.33 5.41
N LEU A 44 13.25 -5.25 4.62
CA LEU A 44 12.60 -6.53 4.29
C LEU A 44 12.51 -7.49 5.48
N LYS A 45 13.23 -7.25 6.58
CA LYS A 45 13.03 -7.97 7.84
C LYS A 45 11.59 -7.85 8.32
N SER A 46 10.94 -6.69 8.13
CA SER A 46 9.55 -6.49 8.52
C SER A 46 8.56 -7.39 7.77
N PHE A 47 8.97 -8.04 6.68
CA PHE A 47 8.19 -9.00 5.90
C PHE A 47 8.39 -10.46 6.34
N GLU A 48 9.27 -10.71 7.32
CA GLU A 48 9.57 -12.05 7.84
C GLU A 48 8.74 -12.35 9.09
N LYS A 49 8.46 -13.63 9.33
CA LYS A 49 7.69 -14.08 10.49
C LYS A 49 8.39 -13.87 11.83
N ASP A 50 9.72 -13.88 11.81
CA ASP A 50 10.60 -13.70 12.96
C ASP A 50 10.93 -12.22 13.23
N TYR A 51 10.31 -11.27 12.54
CA TYR A 51 10.45 -9.86 12.84
C TYR A 51 9.82 -9.52 14.19
N GLU A 52 10.63 -8.95 15.08
CA GLU A 52 10.21 -8.49 16.39
C GLU A 52 9.68 -7.06 16.32
N PHE A 53 8.43 -6.89 16.74
CA PHE A 53 7.81 -5.57 16.82
C PHE A 53 8.24 -4.83 18.07
N ASP A 54 8.33 -3.51 17.98
CA ASP A 54 8.57 -2.61 19.14
C ASP A 54 7.30 -2.44 20.01
N PHE A 55 6.41 -3.41 19.99
CA PHE A 55 5.26 -3.46 20.88
C PHE A 55 4.99 -4.91 21.33
N SER A 56 4.60 -5.06 22.57
CA SER A 56 4.32 -6.35 23.18
C SER A 56 2.83 -6.73 23.12
N ASN A 57 2.54 -7.99 23.43
CA ASN A 57 1.16 -8.43 23.64
C ASN A 57 0.49 -7.71 24.82
N VAL A 58 1.26 -7.25 25.81
CA VAL A 58 0.74 -6.44 26.94
C VAL A 58 0.25 -5.10 26.44
N THR A 59 1.06 -4.43 25.59
CA THR A 59 0.68 -3.16 24.94
C THR A 59 -0.59 -3.34 24.09
N VAL A 60 -0.66 -4.39 23.26
CA VAL A 60 -1.86 -4.69 22.47
C VAL A 60 -3.09 -4.89 23.38
N LYS A 61 -2.96 -5.69 24.45
CA LYS A 61 -4.05 -5.98 25.40
C LYS A 61 -4.54 -4.69 26.09
N LYS A 62 -3.64 -3.81 26.50
CA LYS A 62 -3.91 -2.50 27.13
C LYS A 62 -4.86 -1.65 26.28
N TYR A 63 -4.62 -1.59 24.96
CA TYR A 63 -5.40 -0.77 24.02
C TYR A 63 -6.56 -1.51 23.33
N SER A 64 -6.57 -2.84 23.38
CA SER A 64 -7.64 -3.64 22.77
C SER A 64 -9.01 -3.48 23.45
N LYS A 65 -9.07 -2.94 24.66
CA LYS A 65 -10.34 -2.64 25.37
C LYS A 65 -11.19 -1.56 24.69
N TYR A 66 -10.57 -0.66 23.90
CA TYR A 66 -11.28 0.43 23.24
C TYR A 66 -12.08 -0.07 22.04
N LYS A 67 -13.33 0.39 21.88
CA LYS A 67 -14.21 0.01 20.77
C LYS A 67 -13.88 0.75 19.47
N ASN A 68 -13.36 1.97 19.59
CA ASN A 68 -12.99 2.81 18.46
C ASN A 68 -11.47 2.93 18.36
N ILE A 69 -10.96 2.89 17.15
CA ILE A 69 -9.55 3.17 16.83
C ILE A 69 -9.52 4.41 15.94
N VAL A 70 -8.79 5.43 16.34
CA VAL A 70 -8.58 6.66 15.56
C VAL A 70 -7.13 6.67 15.10
N VAL A 71 -6.89 6.59 13.81
CA VAL A 71 -5.55 6.60 13.22
C VAL A 71 -5.32 7.93 12.52
N ILE A 72 -4.23 8.60 12.88
CA ILE A 72 -3.83 9.90 12.34
C ILE A 72 -2.45 9.74 11.71
N GLY A 73 -2.31 10.09 10.44
CA GLY A 73 -1.04 9.99 9.72
C GLY A 73 -1.21 10.33 8.25
N MET A 74 -0.11 10.50 7.55
CA MET A 74 -0.10 10.87 6.14
C MET A 74 0.62 9.84 5.30
N GLY A 75 0.17 9.62 4.07
CA GLY A 75 0.84 8.74 3.12
C GLY A 75 1.14 7.35 3.69
N GLY A 76 2.41 6.93 3.65
CA GLY A 76 2.85 5.62 4.11
C GLY A 76 2.55 5.31 5.58
N SER A 77 2.42 6.34 6.42
CA SER A 77 2.07 6.19 7.84
C SER A 77 0.63 5.69 8.06
N ILE A 78 -0.23 5.74 7.04
CA ILE A 78 -1.65 5.39 7.20
C ILE A 78 -2.21 4.51 6.08
N LEU A 79 -1.69 4.60 4.85
CA LEU A 79 -2.23 3.87 3.69
C LEU A 79 -2.17 2.36 3.85
N GLY A 80 -1.12 1.84 4.50
CA GLY A 80 -1.02 0.41 4.82
C GLY A 80 -2.16 -0.03 5.75
N THR A 81 -2.42 0.72 6.81
CA THR A 81 -3.52 0.45 7.76
C THR A 81 -4.88 0.54 7.08
N LYS A 82 -5.11 1.54 6.22
CA LYS A 82 -6.35 1.67 5.43
C LYS A 82 -6.55 0.48 4.50
N SER A 83 -5.49 0.06 3.82
CA SER A 83 -5.51 -1.11 2.95
C SER A 83 -5.91 -2.39 3.70
N ILE A 84 -5.30 -2.63 4.87
CA ILE A 84 -5.64 -3.77 5.74
C ILE A 84 -7.10 -3.70 6.19
N PHE A 85 -7.53 -2.53 6.67
CA PHE A 85 -8.90 -2.33 7.15
C PHE A 85 -9.93 -2.57 6.05
N SER A 86 -9.78 -1.94 4.88
CA SER A 86 -10.74 -2.06 3.77
C SER A 86 -10.83 -3.50 3.24
N PHE A 87 -9.67 -4.16 3.09
CA PHE A 87 -9.60 -5.54 2.61
C PHE A 87 -10.24 -6.54 3.58
N LEU A 88 -10.02 -6.37 4.88
CA LEU A 88 -10.49 -7.31 5.92
C LEU A 88 -11.71 -6.79 6.70
N LYS A 89 -12.38 -5.75 6.22
CA LYS A 89 -13.49 -5.04 6.90
C LYS A 89 -14.53 -5.97 7.52
N LYS A 90 -14.94 -7.02 6.81
CA LYS A 90 -15.97 -7.98 7.29
C LYS A 90 -15.54 -8.77 8.55
N ARG A 91 -14.24 -8.84 8.85
CA ARG A 91 -13.68 -9.56 10.00
C ARG A 91 -13.42 -8.64 11.20
N ILE A 92 -13.42 -7.31 10.97
CA ILE A 92 -13.07 -6.31 11.95
C ILE A 92 -14.34 -5.80 12.63
N LYS A 93 -14.48 -6.05 13.94
CA LYS A 93 -15.65 -5.63 14.74
C LYS A 93 -15.53 -4.19 15.25
N LYS A 94 -14.33 -3.63 15.29
CA LYS A 94 -14.07 -2.28 15.77
C LYS A 94 -14.45 -1.23 14.76
N LYS A 95 -14.83 -0.05 15.22
CA LYS A 95 -14.96 1.15 14.40
C LYS A 95 -13.57 1.78 14.24
N VAL A 96 -13.17 2.04 13.01
CA VAL A 96 -11.87 2.64 12.70
C VAL A 96 -12.10 3.94 11.93
N PHE A 97 -11.45 5.00 12.38
CA PHE A 97 -11.50 6.33 11.78
C PHE A 97 -10.10 6.74 11.33
N PHE A 98 -10.02 7.30 10.14
CA PHE A 98 -8.75 7.69 9.54
C PHE A 98 -8.73 9.20 9.30
N PHE A 99 -7.65 9.84 9.75
CA PHE A 99 -7.32 11.23 9.47
C PHE A 99 -6.06 11.25 8.62
N ASP A 100 -6.24 11.28 7.32
CA ASP A 100 -5.20 11.11 6.29
C ASP A 100 -5.14 12.28 5.32
N ASN A 101 -5.82 13.37 5.64
CA ASN A 101 -5.78 14.63 4.92
C ASN A 101 -6.24 15.78 5.84
N LEU A 102 -5.93 17.01 5.49
CA LEU A 102 -6.51 18.21 6.09
C LEU A 102 -7.89 18.44 5.48
N ASP A 103 -8.93 17.93 6.13
CA ASP A 103 -10.30 17.99 5.65
C ASP A 103 -11.28 18.29 6.80
N GLN A 104 -11.97 19.44 6.71
CA GLN A 104 -12.93 19.85 7.73
C GLN A 104 -14.10 18.85 7.88
N ASN A 105 -14.49 18.16 6.83
CA ASN A 105 -15.55 17.14 6.90
C ASN A 105 -15.14 15.92 7.73
N LEU A 106 -13.87 15.56 7.77
CA LEU A 106 -13.37 14.51 8.65
C LEU A 106 -13.56 14.89 10.11
N TYR A 107 -13.29 16.13 10.49
CA TYR A 107 -13.51 16.62 11.86
C TYR A 107 -14.98 16.64 12.24
N LEU A 108 -15.86 17.06 11.33
CA LEU A 108 -17.31 17.07 11.55
C LEU A 108 -17.85 15.64 11.73
N LYS A 109 -17.39 14.69 10.92
CA LYS A 109 -17.73 13.26 11.08
C LYS A 109 -17.28 12.73 12.45
N TYR A 110 -16.06 13.08 12.87
CA TYR A 110 -15.55 12.67 14.18
C TYR A 110 -16.36 13.24 15.34
N LYS A 111 -16.70 14.53 15.31
CA LYS A 111 -17.53 15.17 16.35
C LYS A 111 -18.91 14.51 16.53
N ARG A 112 -19.45 13.90 15.47
CA ARG A 112 -20.73 13.16 15.52
C ARG A 112 -20.62 11.77 16.13
N ILE A 113 -19.42 11.32 16.47
CA ILE A 113 -19.24 9.98 17.07
C ILE A 113 -19.65 10.04 18.52
N LYS A 114 -20.73 9.33 18.85
CA LYS A 114 -21.12 9.08 20.24
C LYS A 114 -20.04 8.22 20.92
N ASN A 115 -19.66 8.55 22.16
CA ASN A 115 -18.66 7.82 22.97
C ASN A 115 -17.20 7.92 22.45
N THR A 116 -16.72 9.13 22.18
CA THR A 116 -15.29 9.38 21.98
C THR A 116 -14.42 8.94 23.17
N SER A 117 -15.01 8.85 24.37
CA SER A 117 -14.36 8.31 25.57
C SER A 117 -13.90 6.86 25.42
N ASN A 118 -14.52 6.07 24.53
CA ASN A 118 -14.13 4.68 24.25
C ASN A 118 -13.27 4.56 22.97
N SER A 119 -12.38 5.54 22.74
CA SER A 119 -11.49 5.59 21.58
C SER A 119 -10.03 5.52 22.00
N CYS A 120 -9.23 4.75 21.25
CA CYS A 120 -7.78 4.77 21.26
C CYS A 120 -7.30 5.61 20.09
N PHE A 121 -6.30 6.47 20.31
CA PHE A 121 -5.70 7.34 19.30
C PHE A 121 -4.32 6.84 18.96
N ILE A 122 -4.05 6.65 17.67
CA ILE A 122 -2.76 6.21 17.15
C ILE A 122 -2.28 7.30 16.20
N VAL A 123 -1.20 7.99 16.56
CA VAL A 123 -0.60 9.04 15.73
C VAL A 123 0.69 8.50 15.15
N VAL A 124 0.79 8.51 13.82
CA VAL A 124 1.89 7.90 13.10
C VAL A 124 2.59 8.94 12.22
N SER A 125 3.85 9.20 12.51
CA SER A 125 4.72 10.00 11.66
C SER A 125 6.17 9.55 11.85
N LYS A 126 6.82 9.05 10.80
CA LYS A 126 8.22 8.61 10.88
C LYS A 126 9.12 9.72 11.42
N SER A 127 9.07 10.92 10.81
CA SER A 127 9.90 12.06 11.22
C SER A 127 9.45 12.73 12.52
N GLY A 128 8.22 12.47 12.96
CA GLY A 128 7.61 13.17 14.09
C GLY A 128 7.16 14.61 13.83
N ASN A 129 7.54 15.21 12.68
CA ASN A 129 7.35 16.63 12.34
C ASN A 129 6.44 16.84 11.11
N THR A 130 5.59 15.87 10.78
CA THR A 130 4.66 16.00 9.65
C THR A 130 3.55 16.99 10.00
N LEU A 131 3.55 18.16 9.35
CA LEU A 131 2.66 19.29 9.63
C LEU A 131 1.18 18.87 9.69
N GLU A 132 0.72 18.14 8.69
CA GLU A 132 -0.67 17.70 8.59
C GLU A 132 -1.05 16.72 9.70
N THR A 133 -0.12 15.85 10.10
CA THR A 133 -0.33 14.89 11.20
C THR A 133 -0.49 15.64 12.53
N ILE A 134 0.40 16.59 12.80
CA ILE A 134 0.35 17.43 14.02
C ILE A 134 -0.92 18.30 14.01
N THR A 135 -1.25 18.91 12.89
CA THR A 135 -2.47 19.72 12.75
C THR A 135 -3.73 18.89 13.00
N ASN A 136 -3.83 17.71 12.38
CA ASN A 136 -4.95 16.79 12.60
C ASN A 136 -5.06 16.37 14.07
N PHE A 137 -3.94 16.02 14.70
CA PHE A 137 -3.91 15.68 16.12
C PHE A 137 -4.39 16.84 16.99
N ASN A 138 -3.85 18.05 16.79
CA ASN A 138 -4.23 19.23 17.53
C ASN A 138 -5.72 19.59 17.38
N LYS A 139 -6.30 19.34 16.21
CA LYS A 139 -7.71 19.64 15.93
C LYS A 139 -8.66 18.66 16.63
N ILE A 140 -8.30 17.39 16.76
CA ILE A 140 -9.18 16.36 17.34
C ILE A 140 -8.90 16.11 18.82
N ARG A 141 -7.80 16.64 19.37
CA ARG A 141 -7.49 16.50 20.80
C ARG A 141 -8.60 17.14 21.66
N LEU A 142 -9.19 16.35 22.51
CA LEU A 142 -10.08 16.80 23.58
C LEU A 142 -9.26 16.77 24.87
N LYS A 143 -8.97 17.93 25.45
CA LYS A 143 -8.01 18.16 26.55
C LYS A 143 -7.98 17.10 27.68
N ASN A 144 -9.12 16.45 27.98
CA ASN A 144 -9.24 15.50 29.07
C ASN A 144 -9.40 14.03 28.65
N LEU A 145 -9.39 13.72 27.33
CA LEU A 145 -9.71 12.38 26.82
C LEU A 145 -8.48 11.55 26.42
N LEU A 146 -7.29 12.14 26.35
CA LEU A 146 -6.12 11.48 25.76
C LEU A 146 -5.27 10.70 26.78
N LYS A 147 -5.35 11.03 28.08
CA LYS A 147 -4.54 10.35 29.10
C LYS A 147 -4.77 8.83 29.06
N ASN A 148 -3.69 8.07 28.88
CA ASN A 148 -3.69 6.60 28.75
C ASN A 148 -4.44 6.05 27.52
N LYS A 149 -4.70 6.87 26.49
CA LYS A 149 -5.42 6.46 25.27
C LYS A 149 -4.65 6.79 23.99
N LEU A 150 -3.50 7.45 24.11
CA LEU A 150 -2.66 7.87 23.03
C LEU A 150 -1.49 6.90 22.83
N VAL A 151 -1.29 6.49 21.59
CA VAL A 151 -0.11 5.78 21.11
C VAL A 151 0.54 6.60 20.03
N VAL A 152 1.82 6.78 20.10
CA VAL A 152 2.64 7.50 19.13
C VAL A 152 3.57 6.51 18.45
N ILE A 153 3.61 6.51 17.13
CA ILE A 153 4.52 5.67 16.35
C ILE A 153 5.45 6.62 15.56
N THR A 154 6.71 6.74 16.00
CA THR A 154 7.69 7.67 15.43
C THR A 154 9.12 7.18 15.66
N GLU A 155 10.11 7.77 14.97
CA GLU A 155 11.52 7.57 15.30
C GLU A 155 11.82 8.13 16.70
N LEU A 156 12.76 7.49 17.43
CA LEU A 156 13.19 7.91 18.76
C LEU A 156 14.21 9.05 18.66
N LYS A 157 13.73 10.23 18.22
CA LYS A 157 14.51 11.46 18.10
C LYS A 157 13.64 12.67 18.44
N ASP A 158 14.25 13.78 18.80
CA ASP A 158 13.56 15.03 19.11
C ASP A 158 12.65 15.45 17.95
N SER A 159 11.36 15.66 18.29
CA SER A 159 10.34 16.03 17.33
C SER A 159 9.06 16.48 18.02
N ASP A 160 8.22 17.25 17.31
CA ASP A 160 6.91 17.70 17.81
C ASP A 160 6.07 16.53 18.36
N LEU A 161 6.17 15.36 17.71
CA LEU A 161 5.38 14.18 18.12
C LEU A 161 5.94 13.55 19.40
N MET A 162 7.25 13.62 19.65
CA MET A 162 7.86 13.19 20.91
C MET A 162 7.49 14.13 22.06
N GLU A 163 7.45 15.44 21.82
CA GLU A 163 6.93 16.42 22.81
C GLU A 163 5.46 16.15 23.16
N ILE A 164 4.64 15.88 22.14
CA ILE A 164 3.24 15.47 22.33
C ILE A 164 3.16 14.18 23.16
N ALA A 165 4.00 13.19 22.86
CA ALA A 165 4.01 11.91 23.58
C ALA A 165 4.34 12.13 25.06
N SER A 166 5.34 12.92 25.37
CA SER A 166 5.71 13.30 26.74
C SER A 166 4.58 14.03 27.45
N LYS A 167 4.03 15.08 26.83
CA LYS A 167 2.96 15.91 27.40
C LYS A 167 1.70 15.11 27.77
N TYR A 168 1.34 14.09 27.00
CA TYR A 168 0.14 13.29 27.23
C TYR A 168 0.41 11.93 27.87
N ASN A 169 1.67 11.64 28.27
CA ASN A 169 2.09 10.34 28.78
C ASN A 169 1.64 9.20 27.85
N ALA A 170 1.94 9.35 26.55
CA ALA A 170 1.57 8.41 25.52
C ALA A 170 2.45 7.16 25.54
N GLU A 171 1.91 6.05 25.08
CA GLU A 171 2.70 4.89 24.70
C GLU A 171 3.51 5.23 23.43
N ILE A 172 4.82 5.06 23.47
CA ILE A 172 5.69 5.29 22.33
C ILE A 172 6.06 3.94 21.72
N ILE A 173 5.91 3.82 20.41
CA ILE A 173 6.34 2.67 19.61
C ILE A 173 7.32 3.19 18.58
N GLU A 174 8.51 2.61 18.52
CA GLU A 174 9.56 3.05 17.59
C GLU A 174 9.19 2.73 16.13
N HIS A 175 9.21 3.74 15.29
CA HIS A 175 9.27 3.55 13.84
C HIS A 175 10.72 3.40 13.42
N LYS A 176 11.11 2.18 13.02
CA LYS A 176 12.52 1.89 12.68
C LYS A 176 13.04 2.80 11.56
N GLU A 177 14.21 3.40 11.77
CA GLU A 177 14.83 4.37 10.86
C GLU A 177 15.03 3.80 9.44
N PHE A 178 15.44 2.53 9.34
CA PHE A 178 15.69 1.87 8.06
C PHE A 178 14.43 1.50 7.26
N ILE A 179 13.22 1.76 7.80
CA ILE A 179 11.95 1.51 7.11
C ILE A 179 11.38 2.85 6.66
N SER A 180 11.41 3.16 5.36
CA SER A 180 10.72 4.35 4.86
C SER A 180 9.19 4.15 4.83
N GLY A 181 8.44 5.26 4.98
CA GLY A 181 6.99 5.22 5.23
C GLY A 181 6.20 4.33 4.27
N ARG A 182 6.43 4.44 2.96
CA ARG A 182 5.72 3.65 1.94
C ARG A 182 6.00 2.14 2.01
N TYR A 183 7.10 1.73 2.66
CA TYR A 183 7.47 0.32 2.88
C TYR A 183 7.03 -0.22 4.25
N SER A 184 6.47 0.63 5.13
CA SER A 184 6.17 0.29 6.52
C SER A 184 4.87 -0.52 6.72
N VAL A 185 4.26 -1.01 5.64
CA VAL A 185 2.97 -1.71 5.67
C VAL A 185 2.95 -2.97 6.55
N LEU A 186 4.08 -3.65 6.71
CA LEU A 186 4.23 -4.82 7.60
C LEU A 186 5.13 -4.54 8.81
N SER A 187 5.36 -3.27 9.15
CA SER A 187 6.02 -2.85 10.39
C SER A 187 5.01 -2.21 11.37
N GLU A 188 5.50 -1.60 12.41
CA GLU A 188 4.75 -1.04 13.54
C GLU A 188 3.59 -0.15 13.10
N SER A 189 3.79 0.71 12.09
CA SER A 189 2.84 1.72 11.64
C SER A 189 1.48 1.14 11.22
N SER A 190 1.48 -0.04 10.63
CA SER A 190 0.24 -0.72 10.21
C SER A 190 -0.07 -1.96 11.04
N MET A 191 0.94 -2.63 11.59
CA MET A 191 0.73 -3.88 12.33
C MET A 191 0.19 -3.62 13.74
N PHE A 192 0.57 -2.55 14.43
CA PHE A 192 -0.04 -2.23 15.71
C PHE A 192 -1.55 -1.93 15.59
N PRO A 193 -2.00 -1.04 14.68
CA PRO A 193 -3.43 -0.90 14.41
C PRO A 193 -4.11 -2.22 14.00
N ALA A 194 -3.46 -3.05 13.19
CA ALA A 194 -4.00 -4.36 12.77
C ALA A 194 -4.18 -5.32 13.94
N ALA A 195 -3.24 -5.33 14.90
CA ALA A 195 -3.37 -6.10 16.15
C ALA A 195 -4.61 -5.65 16.96
N LEU A 196 -4.80 -4.33 17.08
CA LEU A 196 -5.99 -3.78 17.76
C LEU A 196 -7.29 -4.10 17.02
N MET A 197 -7.26 -4.30 15.71
CA MET A 197 -8.39 -4.78 14.91
C MET A 197 -8.68 -6.28 15.12
N GLY A 198 -7.84 -7.01 15.88
CA GLY A 198 -7.98 -8.43 16.16
C GLY A 198 -7.44 -9.34 15.05
N LEU A 199 -6.53 -8.85 14.23
CA LEU A 199 -5.93 -9.59 13.12
C LEU A 199 -4.66 -10.32 13.56
N ASN A 200 -4.36 -11.45 12.91
CA ASN A 200 -3.14 -12.21 13.17
C ASN A 200 -1.98 -11.66 12.34
N LEU A 201 -1.05 -10.95 12.99
CA LEU A 201 0.06 -10.25 12.35
C LEU A 201 1.03 -11.17 11.61
N TYR A 202 1.29 -12.35 12.15
CA TYR A 202 2.24 -13.31 11.57
C TYR A 202 1.73 -13.93 10.27
N LYS A 203 0.40 -13.92 10.06
CA LYS A 203 -0.19 -14.40 8.79
C LYS A 203 0.06 -13.46 7.61
N PHE A 204 0.37 -12.19 7.84
CA PHE A 204 0.75 -11.27 6.76
C PHE A 204 2.18 -11.51 6.25
N LYS A 205 3.04 -12.13 7.05
CA LYS A 205 4.49 -12.18 6.85
C LYS A 205 4.92 -13.57 6.38
N ASN A 206 5.61 -13.64 5.25
CA ASN A 206 6.13 -14.92 4.75
C ASN A 206 7.15 -14.76 3.61
N LEU A 207 8.02 -13.73 3.67
CA LEU A 207 8.98 -13.43 2.60
C LEU A 207 9.84 -14.64 2.24
N LYS A 208 10.45 -15.31 3.25
CA LYS A 208 11.31 -16.50 3.06
C LYS A 208 10.63 -17.60 2.24
N MET A 209 9.33 -17.82 2.43
CA MET A 209 8.59 -18.82 1.65
C MET A 209 8.26 -18.31 0.25
N HIS A 210 7.92 -17.01 0.11
CA HIS A 210 7.57 -16.46 -1.18
C HIS A 210 8.75 -16.46 -2.16
N ILE A 211 9.97 -16.14 -1.71
CA ILE A 211 11.17 -16.20 -2.56
C ILE A 211 11.64 -17.63 -2.91
N LYS A 212 11.14 -18.65 -2.20
CA LYS A 212 11.36 -20.07 -2.51
C LYS A 212 10.28 -20.66 -3.43
N ASP A 213 9.10 -20.02 -3.50
CA ASP A 213 8.00 -20.45 -4.35
C ASP A 213 8.32 -20.12 -5.82
N LYS A 214 8.58 -21.15 -6.62
CA LYS A 214 8.95 -21.03 -8.05
C LYS A 214 7.89 -20.25 -8.84
N ASN A 215 6.60 -20.43 -8.54
CA ASN A 215 5.51 -19.75 -9.25
C ASN A 215 5.46 -18.27 -8.88
N PHE A 216 5.62 -17.92 -7.60
CA PHE A 216 5.72 -16.54 -7.14
C PHE A 216 6.90 -15.83 -7.81
N VAL A 217 8.09 -16.42 -7.77
CA VAL A 217 9.32 -15.84 -8.34
C VAL A 217 9.21 -15.71 -9.86
N SER A 218 8.73 -16.75 -10.55
CA SER A 218 8.52 -16.66 -11.99
C SER A 218 7.55 -15.56 -12.38
N SER A 219 6.42 -15.45 -11.68
CA SER A 219 5.44 -14.38 -11.88
C SER A 219 6.02 -13.00 -11.61
N LEU A 220 6.81 -12.84 -10.54
CA LEU A 220 7.47 -11.59 -10.20
C LEU A 220 8.45 -11.15 -11.29
N ILE A 221 9.36 -12.05 -11.72
CA ILE A 221 10.36 -11.78 -12.74
C ILE A 221 9.71 -11.42 -14.08
N GLN A 222 8.71 -12.18 -14.52
CA GLN A 222 7.99 -11.91 -15.77
C GLN A 222 7.31 -10.54 -15.72
N ASN A 223 6.60 -10.25 -14.64
CA ASN A 223 5.89 -9.00 -14.46
C ASN A 223 6.83 -7.78 -14.45
N VAL A 224 7.91 -7.83 -13.70
CA VAL A 224 8.94 -6.80 -13.67
C VAL A 224 9.54 -6.58 -15.07
N SER A 225 9.83 -7.67 -15.78
CA SER A 225 10.37 -7.60 -17.14
C SER A 225 9.40 -6.94 -18.13
N CYS A 226 8.11 -7.25 -18.02
CA CYS A 226 7.07 -6.64 -18.84
C CYS A 226 6.97 -5.14 -18.58
N ILE A 227 6.84 -4.72 -17.31
CA ILE A 227 6.72 -3.31 -16.94
C ILE A 227 7.96 -2.52 -17.38
N TYR A 228 9.16 -3.06 -17.15
CA TYR A 228 10.39 -2.41 -17.58
C TYR A 228 10.46 -2.27 -19.11
N THR A 229 9.97 -3.26 -19.86
CA THR A 229 9.93 -3.21 -21.33
C THR A 229 8.92 -2.18 -21.82
N LEU A 230 7.73 -2.11 -21.20
CA LEU A 230 6.72 -1.09 -21.52
C LEU A 230 7.25 0.32 -21.24
N ASN A 231 7.89 0.52 -20.08
CA ASN A 231 8.49 1.81 -19.74
C ASN A 231 9.56 2.24 -20.77
N ALA A 232 10.41 1.33 -21.22
CA ALA A 232 11.40 1.60 -22.26
C ALA A 232 10.78 1.93 -23.64
N GLN A 233 9.51 1.59 -23.85
CA GLN A 233 8.74 1.92 -25.05
C GLN A 233 7.89 3.20 -24.91
N GLY A 234 8.06 3.96 -23.81
CA GLY A 234 7.28 5.17 -23.54
C GLY A 234 5.89 4.91 -22.94
N ILE A 235 5.54 3.64 -22.63
CA ILE A 235 4.27 3.29 -21.98
C ILE A 235 4.46 3.41 -20.47
N ASN A 236 4.27 4.63 -19.95
CA ASN A 236 4.65 5.02 -18.59
C ASN A 236 3.46 5.25 -17.65
N ASN A 237 2.23 5.19 -18.14
CA ASN A 237 1.03 5.35 -17.32
C ASN A 237 0.51 3.98 -16.88
N SER A 238 0.58 3.70 -15.58
CA SER A 238 0.08 2.48 -14.95
C SER A 238 -1.33 2.70 -14.41
N VAL A 239 -2.37 2.23 -15.10
CA VAL A 239 -3.74 2.34 -14.63
C VAL A 239 -4.10 1.12 -13.79
N ILE A 240 -4.37 1.33 -12.49
CA ILE A 240 -4.87 0.32 -11.58
C ILE A 240 -6.39 0.29 -11.72
N PHE A 241 -6.90 -0.64 -12.53
CA PHE A 241 -8.33 -0.76 -12.82
C PHE A 241 -9.00 -1.70 -11.82
N ASN A 242 -9.62 -1.11 -10.82
CA ASN A 242 -10.13 -1.81 -9.64
C ASN A 242 -11.63 -2.12 -9.76
N TYR A 243 -12.00 -3.40 -9.62
CA TYR A 243 -13.38 -3.91 -9.70
C TYR A 243 -13.95 -4.36 -8.35
N ASP A 244 -13.28 -4.04 -7.22
CA ASP A 244 -13.80 -4.32 -5.87
C ASP A 244 -13.46 -3.19 -4.91
N SER A 245 -14.48 -2.61 -4.27
CA SER A 245 -14.32 -1.46 -3.36
C SER A 245 -13.36 -1.72 -2.20
N SER A 246 -13.23 -2.98 -1.74
CA SER A 246 -12.31 -3.34 -0.67
C SER A 246 -10.83 -3.31 -1.08
N LEU A 247 -10.53 -3.21 -2.39
CA LEU A 247 -9.18 -3.10 -2.93
C LEU A 247 -8.78 -1.64 -3.23
N LYS A 248 -9.68 -0.67 -2.99
CA LYS A 248 -9.42 0.75 -3.25
C LYS A 248 -8.18 1.25 -2.51
N ASP A 249 -8.11 1.02 -1.22
CA ASP A 249 -6.99 1.52 -0.40
C ASP A 249 -5.69 0.75 -0.66
N LEU A 250 -5.77 -0.52 -1.08
CA LEU A 250 -4.61 -1.25 -1.61
C LEU A 250 -4.07 -0.58 -2.89
N GLY A 251 -4.97 -0.13 -3.76
CA GLY A 251 -4.58 0.63 -4.95
C GLY A 251 -3.86 1.94 -4.60
N TYR A 252 -4.35 2.72 -3.63
CA TYR A 252 -3.69 3.95 -3.18
C TYR A 252 -2.33 3.68 -2.51
N TRP A 253 -2.21 2.62 -1.71
CA TRP A 253 -0.93 2.21 -1.14
C TRP A 253 0.08 1.85 -2.24
N TYR A 254 -0.33 1.05 -3.22
CA TYR A 254 0.52 0.67 -4.35
C TYR A 254 0.87 1.88 -5.25
N GLN A 255 -0.06 2.80 -5.45
CA GLN A 255 0.18 4.06 -6.14
C GLN A 255 1.33 4.85 -5.50
N GLN A 256 1.30 5.07 -4.19
CA GLN A 256 2.39 5.75 -3.47
C GLN A 256 3.69 4.96 -3.58
N LEU A 257 3.63 3.64 -3.33
CA LEU A 257 4.82 2.78 -3.38
C LEU A 257 5.55 2.92 -4.72
N LEU A 258 4.82 2.86 -5.82
CA LEU A 258 5.39 2.91 -7.17
C LEU A 258 5.88 4.32 -7.53
N ALA A 259 5.04 5.33 -7.36
CA ALA A 259 5.33 6.71 -7.75
C ALA A 259 6.54 7.27 -7.00
N GLU A 260 6.51 7.21 -5.68
CA GLU A 260 7.54 7.80 -4.81
C GLU A 260 8.87 7.04 -4.87
N SER A 261 8.84 5.73 -5.15
CA SER A 261 10.06 4.94 -5.28
C SER A 261 10.74 5.11 -6.63
N LEU A 262 9.99 5.23 -7.73
CA LEU A 262 10.52 5.21 -9.09
C LEU A 262 10.55 6.60 -9.76
N GLY A 263 9.77 7.57 -9.29
CA GLY A 263 9.66 8.92 -9.88
C GLY A 263 10.87 9.80 -9.58
N LYS A 264 12.02 9.54 -10.21
CA LYS A 264 13.29 10.24 -9.95
C LYS A 264 14.13 10.35 -11.20
N LYS A 265 14.95 11.41 -11.28
CA LYS A 265 15.91 11.62 -12.37
C LYS A 265 15.26 11.54 -13.77
N GLY A 266 14.08 12.12 -13.92
CA GLY A 266 13.32 12.08 -15.17
C GLY A 266 12.77 10.71 -15.57
N LYS A 267 12.87 9.70 -14.68
CA LYS A 267 12.34 8.35 -14.86
C LYS A 267 11.14 8.11 -13.97
N GLY A 268 10.44 7.04 -14.21
CA GLY A 268 9.35 6.59 -13.36
C GLY A 268 8.18 6.00 -14.12
N ILE A 269 7.16 5.69 -13.37
CA ILE A 269 5.87 5.20 -13.86
C ILE A 269 4.82 6.05 -13.15
N ASN A 270 3.85 6.58 -13.89
CA ASN A 270 2.74 7.37 -13.36
C ASN A 270 1.56 6.44 -12.99
N PRO A 271 1.38 6.04 -11.72
CA PRO A 271 0.28 5.19 -11.33
C PRO A 271 -0.98 6.01 -11.07
N THR A 272 -2.10 5.56 -11.64
CA THR A 272 -3.43 6.16 -11.43
C THR A 272 -4.45 5.09 -11.09
N LEU A 273 -5.46 5.42 -10.28
CA LEU A 273 -6.57 4.53 -9.99
C LEU A 273 -7.76 4.81 -10.90
N SER A 274 -8.39 3.71 -11.32
CA SER A 274 -9.68 3.73 -12.02
C SER A 274 -10.60 2.66 -11.40
N PHE A 275 -11.89 2.94 -11.39
CA PHE A 275 -12.87 2.11 -10.67
C PHE A 275 -13.92 1.55 -11.65
N GLY A 276 -13.82 0.28 -11.94
CA GLY A 276 -14.85 -0.43 -12.71
C GLY A 276 -16.01 -0.90 -11.82
N PRO A 277 -17.24 -0.85 -12.31
CA PRO A 277 -17.65 -0.37 -13.63
C PRO A 277 -17.89 1.14 -13.77
N LYS A 278 -17.77 1.94 -12.70
CA LYS A 278 -18.04 3.39 -12.71
C LYS A 278 -17.33 4.11 -13.86
N ASP A 279 -16.04 3.86 -14.01
CA ASP A 279 -15.20 4.55 -14.98
C ASP A 279 -15.32 3.99 -16.41
N HIS A 280 -16.19 2.99 -16.63
CA HIS A 280 -16.65 2.68 -17.98
C HIS A 280 -17.42 3.83 -18.62
N HIS A 281 -18.06 4.67 -17.79
CA HIS A 281 -18.88 5.80 -18.20
C HIS A 281 -18.13 7.13 -18.19
N SER A 282 -16.82 7.13 -17.91
CA SER A 282 -16.00 8.34 -17.86
C SER A 282 -14.66 8.21 -18.59
N LEU A 283 -13.90 7.14 -18.34
CA LEU A 283 -12.52 6.99 -18.80
C LEU A 283 -12.32 5.93 -19.90
N LEU A 284 -13.28 4.99 -20.08
CA LEU A 284 -13.04 3.85 -20.94
C LEU A 284 -12.84 4.24 -22.41
N GLN A 285 -13.53 5.28 -22.91
CA GLN A 285 -13.31 5.81 -24.26
C GLN A 285 -11.85 6.22 -24.46
N LEU A 286 -11.27 6.98 -23.52
CA LEU A 286 -9.86 7.37 -23.53
C LEU A 286 -8.93 6.15 -23.51
N TYR A 287 -9.28 5.12 -22.73
CA TYR A 287 -8.45 3.91 -22.62
C TYR A 287 -8.44 3.09 -23.91
N LEU A 288 -9.56 3.07 -24.64
CA LEU A 288 -9.71 2.28 -25.85
C LEU A 288 -9.14 2.98 -27.11
N GLU A 289 -9.29 4.29 -27.22
CA GLU A 289 -8.98 5.04 -28.46
C GLU A 289 -8.02 6.21 -28.27
N GLY A 290 -7.72 6.58 -27.04
CA GLY A 290 -6.74 7.64 -26.74
C GLY A 290 -5.29 7.18 -26.92
N PRO A 291 -4.32 7.98 -26.44
CA PRO A 291 -2.88 7.71 -26.55
C PRO A 291 -2.50 6.32 -26.00
N LYS A 292 -1.64 5.60 -26.73
CA LYS A 292 -1.17 4.25 -26.39
C LYS A 292 0.01 4.27 -25.41
N ASP A 293 -0.05 5.12 -24.41
CA ASP A 293 0.95 5.40 -23.38
C ASP A 293 0.67 4.70 -22.03
N LYS A 294 -0.37 3.84 -22.00
CA LYS A 294 -0.89 3.23 -20.77
C LYS A 294 -0.80 1.72 -20.79
N PHE A 295 -0.55 1.15 -19.61
CA PHE A 295 -0.79 -0.26 -19.33
C PHE A 295 -1.68 -0.41 -18.11
N PHE A 296 -2.37 -1.56 -18.00
CA PHE A 296 -3.42 -1.73 -17.01
C PHE A 296 -3.13 -2.88 -16.06
N THR A 297 -3.47 -2.68 -14.78
CA THR A 297 -3.49 -3.72 -13.75
C THR A 297 -4.92 -3.91 -13.27
N PHE A 298 -5.58 -4.99 -13.68
CA PHE A 298 -6.92 -5.31 -13.20
C PHE A 298 -6.87 -5.93 -11.81
N PHE A 299 -7.58 -5.33 -10.86
CA PHE A 299 -7.82 -5.88 -9.54
C PHE A 299 -9.24 -6.42 -9.46
N ASN A 300 -9.40 -7.72 -9.20
CA ASN A 300 -10.70 -8.34 -9.02
C ASN A 300 -10.62 -9.53 -8.05
N PHE A 301 -11.77 -9.98 -7.55
CA PHE A 301 -11.89 -11.24 -6.85
C PHE A 301 -12.39 -12.36 -7.77
N SER A 302 -11.95 -13.62 -7.49
CA SER A 302 -12.60 -14.78 -8.08
C SER A 302 -14.02 -14.87 -7.52
N ALA A 303 -15.01 -15.02 -8.43
CA ALA A 303 -16.42 -15.07 -8.06
C ALA A 303 -16.73 -16.23 -7.10
N LYS A 304 -16.86 -15.93 -5.81
CA LYS A 304 -17.43 -16.80 -4.77
C LYS A 304 -18.25 -15.91 -3.82
N GLY A 305 -19.30 -15.30 -4.34
CA GLY A 305 -20.18 -14.46 -3.53
C GLY A 305 -21.25 -15.25 -2.77
N SER A 306 -21.82 -14.62 -1.74
CA SER A 306 -23.04 -15.09 -1.09
C SER A 306 -24.22 -15.12 -2.06
N LYS A 307 -25.22 -15.95 -1.79
CA LYS A 307 -26.42 -16.08 -2.67
C LYS A 307 -27.11 -14.73 -2.95
N GLU A 308 -27.12 -13.80 -2.00
CA GLU A 308 -27.78 -12.48 -2.10
C GLU A 308 -27.10 -11.51 -3.08
N ASN A 309 -25.79 -11.58 -3.27
CA ASN A 309 -25.04 -10.65 -4.11
C ASN A 309 -24.65 -11.23 -5.49
N LYS A 310 -25.09 -12.45 -5.81
CA LYS A 310 -24.70 -13.14 -7.06
C LYS A 310 -25.00 -12.33 -8.32
N LYS A 311 -26.13 -11.62 -8.38
CA LYS A 311 -26.51 -10.82 -9.55
C LYS A 311 -25.56 -9.64 -9.77
N ILE A 312 -25.25 -8.86 -8.73
CA ILE A 312 -24.33 -7.72 -8.82
C ILE A 312 -22.92 -8.20 -9.15
N GLU A 313 -22.44 -9.22 -8.46
CA GLU A 313 -21.11 -9.79 -8.70
C GLU A 313 -20.97 -10.36 -10.12
N SER A 314 -22.01 -11.04 -10.63
CA SER A 314 -22.00 -11.56 -12.01
C SER A 314 -21.93 -10.46 -13.05
N ILE A 315 -22.65 -9.35 -12.86
CA ILE A 315 -22.58 -8.18 -13.74
C ILE A 315 -21.17 -7.57 -13.73
N ILE A 316 -20.60 -7.32 -12.55
CA ILE A 316 -19.25 -6.77 -12.40
C ILE A 316 -18.22 -7.67 -13.10
N GLN A 317 -18.33 -9.00 -12.91
CA GLN A 317 -17.43 -9.97 -13.54
C GLN A 317 -17.60 -10.02 -15.07
N ALA A 318 -18.82 -9.92 -15.56
CA ALA A 318 -19.11 -9.88 -16.99
C ALA A 318 -18.52 -8.62 -17.64
N GLN A 319 -18.71 -7.45 -17.02
CA GLN A 319 -18.16 -6.18 -17.50
C GLN A 319 -16.62 -6.18 -17.45
N CYS A 320 -16.01 -6.68 -16.38
CA CYS A 320 -14.55 -6.83 -16.29
C CYS A 320 -14.01 -7.76 -17.38
N ARG A 321 -14.69 -8.86 -17.67
CA ARG A 321 -14.32 -9.78 -18.77
C ARG A 321 -14.46 -9.13 -20.12
N ALA A 322 -15.55 -8.41 -20.37
CA ALA A 322 -15.78 -7.69 -21.62
C ALA A 322 -14.67 -6.68 -21.90
N VAL A 323 -14.31 -5.84 -20.94
CA VAL A 323 -13.19 -4.88 -21.09
C VAL A 323 -11.88 -5.59 -21.40
N LYS A 324 -11.55 -6.67 -20.71
CA LYS A 324 -10.33 -7.44 -20.98
C LYS A 324 -10.30 -8.06 -22.37
N ASN A 325 -11.45 -8.55 -22.86
CA ASN A 325 -11.56 -9.10 -24.22
C ASN A 325 -11.31 -8.01 -25.27
N ILE A 326 -11.88 -6.81 -25.08
CA ILE A 326 -11.61 -5.66 -25.97
C ILE A 326 -10.15 -5.20 -25.88
N PHE A 327 -9.57 -5.15 -24.67
CA PHE A 327 -8.15 -4.84 -24.51
C PHE A 327 -7.26 -5.86 -25.24
N ASN A 328 -7.64 -7.13 -25.19
CA ASN A 328 -6.93 -8.19 -25.89
C ASN A 328 -7.00 -8.00 -27.42
N SER A 329 -8.19 -7.78 -27.99
CA SER A 329 -8.38 -7.56 -29.42
C SER A 329 -7.66 -6.29 -29.93
N LYS A 330 -7.66 -5.23 -29.12
CA LYS A 330 -6.97 -3.96 -29.45
C LYS A 330 -5.46 -3.95 -29.07
N LYS A 331 -4.92 -5.06 -28.57
CA LYS A 331 -3.52 -5.19 -28.12
C LYS A 331 -3.13 -4.13 -27.06
N ILE A 332 -4.05 -3.73 -26.19
CA ILE A 332 -3.78 -2.84 -25.08
C ILE A 332 -3.10 -3.64 -23.97
N PRO A 333 -1.89 -3.26 -23.49
CA PRO A 333 -1.14 -4.07 -22.54
C PRO A 333 -1.82 -4.10 -21.17
N PHE A 334 -2.12 -5.28 -20.66
CA PHE A 334 -2.69 -5.44 -19.32
C PHE A 334 -2.20 -6.68 -18.60
N ARG A 335 -2.26 -6.61 -17.28
CA ARG A 335 -2.16 -7.76 -16.38
C ARG A 335 -3.38 -7.84 -15.48
N GLN A 336 -3.61 -9.02 -14.91
CA GLN A 336 -4.68 -9.24 -13.97
C GLN A 336 -4.13 -9.81 -12.66
N ILE A 337 -4.57 -9.25 -11.53
CA ILE A 337 -4.34 -9.78 -10.20
C ILE A 337 -5.70 -10.18 -9.62
N THR A 338 -5.92 -11.50 -9.49
CA THR A 338 -7.16 -12.05 -8.97
C THR A 338 -6.97 -12.53 -7.56
N PHE A 339 -7.75 -11.97 -6.65
CA PHE A 339 -7.75 -12.36 -5.24
C PHE A 339 -8.70 -13.54 -5.00
N GLY A 340 -8.25 -14.52 -4.21
CA GLY A 340 -9.07 -15.71 -3.91
C GLY A 340 -9.93 -15.54 -2.67
N LYS A 341 -9.33 -15.11 -1.57
CA LYS A 341 -9.98 -14.95 -0.26
C LYS A 341 -9.55 -13.66 0.41
N LYS A 342 -10.45 -13.07 1.19
CA LYS A 342 -10.11 -11.91 2.06
C LYS A 342 -9.47 -12.43 3.35
N SER A 343 -8.14 -12.62 3.32
CA SER A 343 -7.35 -13.13 4.45
C SER A 343 -6.03 -12.37 4.59
N GLU A 344 -5.43 -12.43 5.77
CA GLU A 344 -4.12 -11.84 6.06
C GLU A 344 -3.03 -12.39 5.13
N ASN A 345 -3.01 -13.71 4.92
CA ASN A 345 -2.02 -14.34 4.03
C ASN A 345 -2.09 -13.82 2.60
N GLU A 346 -3.32 -13.66 2.09
CA GLU A 346 -3.56 -13.17 0.72
C GLU A 346 -3.07 -11.73 0.57
N LEU A 347 -3.40 -10.88 1.55
CA LEU A 347 -2.99 -9.48 1.54
C LEU A 347 -1.48 -9.34 1.78
N GLY A 348 -0.90 -10.10 2.69
CA GLY A 348 0.54 -10.12 2.94
C GLY A 348 1.34 -10.58 1.72
N LYS A 349 0.84 -11.58 0.98
CA LYS A 349 1.46 -12.05 -0.26
C LYS A 349 1.50 -10.95 -1.32
N ILE A 350 0.42 -10.16 -1.46
CA ILE A 350 0.37 -9.08 -2.46
C ILE A 350 1.23 -7.87 -2.03
N PHE A 351 1.26 -7.51 -0.74
CA PHE A 351 2.18 -6.50 -0.24
C PHE A 351 3.63 -6.88 -0.54
N THR A 352 4.02 -8.10 -0.24
CA THR A 352 5.36 -8.63 -0.55
C THR A 352 5.64 -8.57 -2.04
N PHE A 353 4.69 -8.98 -2.89
CA PHE A 353 4.86 -8.96 -4.34
C PHE A 353 5.12 -7.56 -4.87
N PHE A 354 4.32 -6.56 -4.49
CA PHE A 354 4.48 -5.20 -4.99
C PHE A 354 5.74 -4.50 -4.45
N VAL A 355 6.13 -4.78 -3.20
CA VAL A 355 7.39 -4.27 -2.66
C VAL A 355 8.57 -4.84 -3.43
N LEU A 356 8.61 -6.15 -3.67
CA LEU A 356 9.68 -6.78 -4.45
C LEU A 356 9.68 -6.32 -5.91
N GLU A 357 8.50 -6.17 -6.53
CA GLU A 357 8.34 -5.60 -7.87
C GLU A 357 8.98 -4.23 -7.98
N THR A 358 8.66 -3.34 -7.03
CA THR A 358 9.17 -1.96 -7.00
C THR A 358 10.69 -1.92 -6.81
N ILE A 359 11.24 -2.74 -5.91
CA ILE A 359 12.69 -2.84 -5.68
C ILE A 359 13.41 -3.38 -6.93
N LEU A 360 12.88 -4.39 -7.60
CA LEU A 360 13.49 -4.94 -8.80
C LEU A 360 13.41 -3.97 -9.99
N LEU A 361 12.29 -3.26 -10.15
CA LEU A 361 12.14 -2.20 -11.15
C LEU A 361 13.14 -1.07 -10.91
N SER A 362 13.32 -0.63 -9.68
CA SER A 362 14.27 0.44 -9.34
C SER A 362 15.71 0.06 -9.73
N ARG A 363 16.12 -1.19 -9.50
CA ARG A 363 17.42 -1.71 -9.90
C ARG A 363 17.58 -1.75 -11.42
N LEU A 364 16.55 -2.16 -12.15
CA LEU A 364 16.56 -2.12 -13.62
C LEU A 364 16.68 -0.70 -14.17
N MET A 365 16.04 0.27 -13.53
CA MET A 365 16.04 1.69 -13.89
C MET A 365 17.26 2.45 -13.37
N ASN A 366 18.10 1.82 -12.52
CA ASN A 366 19.19 2.45 -11.79
C ASN A 366 18.73 3.67 -10.97
N ILE A 367 17.77 3.43 -10.07
CA ILE A 367 17.15 4.41 -9.18
C ILE A 367 17.25 3.89 -7.75
N ASN A 368 17.54 4.77 -6.76
CA ASN A 368 17.38 4.44 -5.35
C ASN A 368 15.88 4.46 -4.99
N PRO A 369 15.25 3.35 -4.56
CA PRO A 369 13.82 3.32 -4.23
C PRO A 369 13.51 3.80 -2.81
N PHE A 370 14.51 4.08 -1.97
CA PHE A 370 14.33 4.26 -0.53
C PHE A 370 14.31 5.72 -0.07
N ASP A 371 14.78 6.66 -0.89
CA ASP A 371 14.77 8.10 -0.67
C ASP A 371 13.62 8.81 -1.41
N GLN A 372 13.41 10.10 -1.14
CA GLN A 372 12.43 10.97 -1.81
C GLN A 372 12.85 12.46 -1.72
N PRO A 373 13.97 12.87 -2.35
CA PRO A 373 14.54 14.21 -2.13
C PRO A 373 13.60 15.35 -2.57
N ALA A 374 12.88 15.22 -3.68
CA ALA A 374 12.06 16.29 -4.24
C ALA A 374 10.92 16.78 -3.33
N VAL A 375 10.37 15.93 -2.47
CA VAL A 375 9.27 16.34 -1.58
C VAL A 375 9.73 17.22 -0.41
N GLU A 376 11.03 17.24 -0.09
CA GLU A 376 11.57 18.11 0.97
C GLU A 376 11.54 19.58 0.56
N GLU A 377 11.73 19.89 -0.73
CA GLU A 377 11.66 21.25 -1.25
C GLU A 377 10.28 21.89 -0.97
N VAL A 378 9.21 21.14 -1.20
CA VAL A 378 7.84 21.60 -0.94
C VAL A 378 7.63 21.87 0.56
N LYS A 379 8.18 21.05 1.45
CA LYS A 379 8.05 21.27 2.89
C LYS A 379 8.79 22.54 3.35
N ILE A 380 9.98 22.78 2.81
CA ILE A 380 10.75 24.00 3.11
C ILE A 380 9.97 25.23 2.66
N GLU A 381 9.44 25.21 1.44
CA GLU A 381 8.69 26.32 0.88
C GLU A 381 7.38 26.57 1.65
N THR A 382 6.68 25.51 2.04
CA THR A 382 5.47 25.62 2.87
C THR A 382 5.76 26.30 4.20
N LYS A 383 6.88 26.00 4.85
CA LYS A 383 7.26 26.67 6.11
C LYS A 383 7.45 28.16 5.95
N LYS A 384 8.04 28.62 4.83
CA LYS A 384 8.23 30.04 4.55
C LYS A 384 6.89 30.81 4.42
N PHE A 385 5.86 30.17 3.87
CA PHE A 385 4.52 30.79 3.79
C PHE A 385 3.73 30.76 5.09
N LEU A 386 4.16 30.00 6.08
CA LEU A 386 3.50 29.89 7.38
C LEU A 386 4.21 30.72 8.48
N SER A 387 5.45 31.15 8.24
CA SER A 387 6.21 32.09 9.07
C SER A 387 5.82 33.54 8.78
#